data_26159460319dac20f8f555a131a99eef
#
_entry.id   26159460319dac20f8f555a131a99eef
#
_cell.length_a   1.000
_cell.length_b   1.000
_cell.length_c   1.000
_cell.angle_alpha   90.00
_cell.angle_beta   90.00
_cell.angle_gamma   90.00
#
_symmetry.space_group_name_H-M   'P 1'
#
loop_
_entity.id
_entity.type
_entity.pdbx_description
1 polymer ?
#
loop_
_entity_poly.entity_id
_entity_poly.type
_entity_poly.pdbx_seq_one_letter_code
_entity_poly.pdbx_strand_id
1 'polypeptide(L)'
;MDADYNLGNLVEIVKDELQDESYDTNRIIRYINNTYFELFGEVPYNFFEKTYKYETIDSGEMELPKDFQTVLKIVVEKDKMKMALKYLEPEKYFEAYEGQKVYRYTIIGNEVHYYLPDTFNCDHNNQVPDEYYTIKLYYLAKPVKLVNDTDKPLLPSEYQDVLVLGAKAQAERRRGNFDFAQIYDNQKAELLTNLAMRYGPRQLSGENRAYPPVDIRINGV
;
A
#
# COMPACT_ATOMS: atom_id res chain seq x y z
N MET A 1 6.87 -27.41 -3.26
CA MET A 1 6.03 -27.05 -2.09
C MET A 1 6.37 -25.62 -1.79
N ASP A 2 5.47 -24.71 -2.09
CA ASP A 2 5.68 -23.32 -1.68
C ASP A 2 5.62 -23.32 -0.16
N ALA A 3 6.76 -23.04 0.49
CA ALA A 3 6.80 -22.86 1.92
C ALA A 3 5.86 -21.73 2.27
N ASP A 4 4.88 -22.02 3.11
CA ASP A 4 3.87 -21.04 3.50
C ASP A 4 4.52 -20.12 4.55
N TYR A 5 5.17 -19.07 4.07
CA TYR A 5 5.92 -18.12 4.89
C TYR A 5 4.97 -17.26 5.74
N ASN A 6 4.58 -17.79 6.89
CA ASN A 6 3.97 -17.03 7.96
C ASN A 6 5.04 -16.55 8.96
N LEU A 7 4.67 -15.69 9.91
CA LEU A 7 5.60 -15.15 10.88
C LEU A 7 6.32 -16.25 11.68
N GLY A 8 5.60 -17.31 12.10
CA GLY A 8 6.16 -18.44 12.84
C GLY A 8 7.28 -19.12 12.06
N ASN A 9 7.01 -19.46 10.80
CA ASN A 9 8.01 -20.08 9.92
C ASN A 9 9.21 -19.17 9.65
N LEU A 10 8.98 -17.86 9.46
CA LEU A 10 10.07 -16.90 9.28
C LEU A 10 10.96 -16.84 10.53
N VAL A 11 10.39 -16.90 11.72
CA VAL A 11 11.14 -16.91 12.99
C VAL A 11 11.98 -18.19 13.11
N GLU A 12 11.41 -19.35 12.79
CA GLU A 12 12.12 -20.63 12.83
C GLU A 12 13.30 -20.63 11.83
N ILE A 13 13.08 -20.17 10.59
CA ILE A 13 14.15 -20.07 9.57
C ILE A 13 15.28 -19.16 10.07
N VAL A 14 14.95 -17.99 10.66
CA VAL A 14 15.98 -17.08 11.19
C VAL A 14 16.80 -17.75 12.31
N LYS A 15 16.15 -18.49 13.24
CA LYS A 15 16.85 -19.21 14.32
C LYS A 15 17.76 -20.30 13.79
N ASP A 16 17.26 -21.12 12.87
CA ASP A 16 18.02 -22.18 12.24
C ASP A 16 19.25 -21.64 11.51
N GLU A 17 19.09 -20.62 10.69
CA GLU A 17 20.18 -20.00 9.94
C GLU A 17 21.18 -19.22 10.82
N LEU A 18 20.77 -18.70 11.98
CA LEU A 18 21.65 -18.15 13.01
C LEU A 18 22.34 -19.22 13.83
N GLN A 19 21.94 -20.50 13.69
CA GLN A 19 22.39 -21.64 14.50
C GLN A 19 22.24 -21.37 16.02
N ASP A 20 21.14 -20.70 16.40
CA ASP A 20 20.88 -20.29 17.77
C ASP A 20 19.39 -20.37 18.12
N GLU A 21 18.97 -21.57 18.51
CA GLU A 21 17.59 -21.84 18.95
C GLU A 21 17.19 -21.04 20.20
N SER A 22 18.17 -20.61 20.99
CA SER A 22 17.95 -19.83 22.21
C SER A 22 17.76 -18.34 21.96
N TYR A 23 17.92 -17.87 20.72
CA TYR A 23 17.76 -16.45 20.39
C TYR A 23 16.34 -15.96 20.69
N ASP A 24 16.25 -14.78 21.29
CA ASP A 24 14.98 -14.21 21.73
C ASP A 24 14.01 -14.02 20.56
N THR A 25 12.94 -14.80 20.55
CA THR A 25 11.88 -14.79 19.54
C THR A 25 11.27 -13.40 19.34
N ASN A 26 11.02 -12.64 20.42
CA ASN A 26 10.44 -11.30 20.32
C ASN A 26 11.38 -10.32 19.60
N ARG A 27 12.68 -10.52 19.71
CA ARG A 27 13.65 -9.72 18.96
C ARG A 27 13.64 -10.05 17.48
N ILE A 28 13.57 -11.35 17.14
CA ILE A 28 13.47 -11.78 15.74
C ILE A 28 12.19 -11.20 15.11
N ILE A 29 11.05 -11.33 15.78
CA ILE A 29 9.78 -10.75 15.31
C ILE A 29 9.91 -9.24 15.07
N ARG A 30 10.59 -8.52 15.97
CA ARG A 30 10.85 -7.11 15.80
C ARG A 30 11.73 -6.82 14.57
N TYR A 31 12.79 -7.60 14.35
CA TYR A 31 13.68 -7.44 13.21
C TYR A 31 13.00 -7.73 11.88
N ILE A 32 12.18 -8.79 11.82
CA ILE A 32 11.34 -9.10 10.66
C ILE A 32 10.40 -7.93 10.35
N ASN A 33 9.69 -7.40 11.36
CA ASN A 33 8.81 -6.26 11.17
C ASN A 33 9.55 -4.99 10.74
N ASN A 34 10.72 -4.71 11.32
CA ASN A 34 11.54 -3.56 10.92
C ASN A 34 11.89 -3.65 9.44
N THR A 35 12.41 -4.80 9.00
CA THR A 35 12.74 -5.03 7.59
C THR A 35 11.50 -4.92 6.69
N TYR A 36 10.35 -5.43 7.15
CA TYR A 36 9.10 -5.35 6.41
C TYR A 36 8.62 -3.91 6.22
N PHE A 37 8.73 -3.07 7.25
CA PHE A 37 8.40 -1.65 7.15
C PHE A 37 9.42 -0.84 6.33
N GLU A 38 10.71 -1.19 6.38
CA GLU A 38 11.75 -0.58 5.53
C GLU A 38 11.41 -0.76 4.05
N LEU A 39 11.05 -1.97 3.63
CA LEU A 39 10.65 -2.28 2.25
C LEU A 39 9.54 -1.37 1.73
N PHE A 40 8.58 -1.08 2.59
CA PHE A 40 7.45 -0.25 2.25
C PHE A 40 7.84 1.23 2.09
N GLY A 41 8.83 1.71 2.84
CA GLY A 41 9.31 3.09 2.78
C GLY A 41 10.16 3.39 1.54
N GLU A 42 10.77 2.37 0.94
CA GLU A 42 11.73 2.55 -0.14
C GLU A 42 11.08 2.66 -1.53
N VAL A 43 10.12 1.77 -1.84
CA VAL A 43 9.51 1.68 -3.17
C VAL A 43 8.01 1.38 -3.08
N PRO A 44 7.15 2.08 -3.84
CA PRO A 44 5.72 1.76 -3.90
C PRO A 44 5.48 0.53 -4.78
N TYR A 45 5.74 -0.66 -4.25
CA TYR A 45 5.55 -1.91 -4.97
C TYR A 45 4.08 -2.18 -5.30
N ASN A 46 3.82 -2.76 -6.48
CA ASN A 46 2.46 -3.02 -6.96
C ASN A 46 1.70 -4.10 -6.17
N PHE A 47 2.38 -4.97 -5.43
CA PHE A 47 1.73 -5.96 -4.56
C PHE A 47 1.10 -5.34 -3.29
N PHE A 48 1.37 -4.07 -3.00
CA PHE A 48 0.64 -3.31 -1.98
C PHE A 48 -0.62 -2.62 -2.53
N GLU A 49 -0.89 -2.73 -3.84
CA GLU A 49 -2.10 -2.17 -4.44
C GLU A 49 -3.33 -2.96 -3.97
N LYS A 50 -4.32 -2.24 -3.45
CA LYS A 50 -5.61 -2.79 -3.04
C LYS A 50 -6.75 -2.02 -3.66
N THR A 51 -7.92 -2.65 -3.70
CA THR A 51 -9.17 -2.03 -4.13
C THR A 51 -10.17 -2.09 -2.99
N TYR A 52 -10.69 -0.93 -2.62
CA TYR A 52 -11.82 -0.80 -1.70
C TYR A 52 -13.07 -0.39 -2.49
N LYS A 53 -14.21 -1.02 -2.21
CA LYS A 53 -15.49 -0.74 -2.86
C LYS A 53 -16.43 -0.12 -1.85
N TYR A 54 -17.10 0.94 -2.27
CA TYR A 54 -18.12 1.65 -1.51
C TYR A 54 -19.34 1.85 -2.40
N GLU A 55 -20.53 1.61 -1.86
CA GLU A 55 -21.80 1.80 -2.57
C GLU A 55 -22.47 3.07 -2.05
N THR A 56 -22.92 3.91 -2.96
CA THR A 56 -23.59 5.17 -2.63
C THR A 56 -24.68 5.50 -3.66
N ILE A 57 -25.62 6.30 -3.27
CA ILE A 57 -26.69 6.83 -4.15
C ILE A 57 -26.43 8.27 -4.60
N ASP A 58 -25.50 8.98 -3.93
CA ASP A 58 -25.30 10.42 -4.13
C ASP A 58 -23.85 10.83 -3.88
N SER A 59 -23.53 12.11 -4.09
CA SER A 59 -22.31 12.76 -3.65
C SER A 59 -22.20 12.70 -2.13
N GLY A 60 -20.98 12.65 -1.61
CA GLY A 60 -20.80 12.58 -0.17
C GLY A 60 -19.39 12.29 0.26
N GLU A 61 -19.30 11.50 1.31
CA GLU A 61 -18.06 11.19 2.00
C GLU A 61 -17.94 9.67 2.20
N MET A 62 -16.72 9.15 2.14
CA MET A 62 -16.43 7.78 2.52
C MET A 62 -15.17 7.72 3.38
N GLU A 63 -15.19 6.87 4.41
CA GLU A 63 -14.02 6.62 5.23
C GLU A 63 -12.94 5.87 4.44
N LEU A 64 -11.69 6.27 4.65
CA LEU A 64 -10.54 5.56 4.10
C LEU A 64 -10.31 4.24 4.85
N PRO A 65 -9.88 3.18 4.16
CA PRO A 65 -9.49 1.93 4.81
C PRO A 65 -8.40 2.16 5.86
N LYS A 66 -8.41 1.38 6.95
CA LYS A 66 -7.45 1.50 8.05
C LYS A 66 -6.00 1.32 7.61
N ASP A 67 -5.79 0.53 6.58
CA ASP A 67 -4.49 0.28 5.96
C ASP A 67 -4.18 1.21 4.79
N PHE A 68 -4.97 2.28 4.61
CA PHE A 68 -4.75 3.25 3.54
C PHE A 68 -3.43 4.02 3.72
N GLN A 69 -2.70 4.16 2.63
CA GLN A 69 -1.54 5.06 2.55
C GLN A 69 -1.75 6.15 1.52
N THR A 70 -2.02 5.76 0.28
CA THR A 70 -2.06 6.71 -0.83
C THR A 70 -3.06 6.26 -1.90
N VAL A 71 -3.83 7.21 -2.45
CA VAL A 71 -4.75 6.93 -3.56
C VAL A 71 -3.96 6.74 -4.85
N LEU A 72 -4.26 5.71 -5.59
CA LEU A 72 -3.81 5.54 -6.97
C LEU A 72 -4.85 6.10 -7.94
N LYS A 73 -6.12 5.77 -7.70
CA LYS A 73 -7.24 6.19 -8.55
C LYS A 73 -8.56 5.99 -7.82
N ILE A 74 -9.53 6.86 -8.08
CA ILE A 74 -10.93 6.63 -7.71
C ILE A 74 -11.77 6.55 -8.99
N VAL A 75 -12.57 5.51 -9.09
CA VAL A 75 -13.46 5.27 -10.23
C VAL A 75 -14.86 5.08 -9.72
N VAL A 76 -15.81 5.77 -10.33
CA VAL A 76 -17.24 5.55 -10.13
C VAL A 76 -17.76 4.67 -11.26
N GLU A 77 -18.48 3.64 -10.90
CA GLU A 77 -19.15 2.73 -11.82
C GLU A 77 -20.66 2.77 -11.59
N LYS A 78 -21.40 2.92 -12.67
CA LYS A 78 -22.85 2.73 -12.73
C LYS A 78 -23.16 1.98 -14.03
N ASP A 79 -23.83 0.85 -13.93
CA ASP A 79 -24.15 -0.02 -15.07
C ASP A 79 -22.89 -0.36 -15.90
N LYS A 80 -22.85 0.15 -17.14
CA LYS A 80 -21.72 -0.05 -18.07
C LYS A 80 -20.76 1.15 -18.11
N MET A 81 -21.10 2.24 -17.40
CA MET A 81 -20.29 3.46 -17.39
C MET A 81 -19.26 3.41 -16.26
N LYS A 82 -18.04 3.84 -16.59
CA LYS A 82 -16.93 3.96 -15.65
C LYS A 82 -16.28 5.32 -15.83
N MET A 83 -16.21 6.07 -14.74
CA MET A 83 -15.61 7.41 -14.77
C MET A 83 -14.58 7.56 -13.65
N ALA A 84 -13.42 8.12 -13.98
CA ALA A 84 -12.42 8.45 -12.97
C ALA A 84 -12.72 9.80 -12.35
N LEU A 85 -12.66 9.88 -11.03
CA LEU A 85 -12.73 11.15 -10.32
C LEU A 85 -11.39 11.88 -10.43
N LYS A 86 -11.45 13.19 -10.60
CA LYS A 86 -10.27 14.06 -10.60
C LYS A 86 -9.98 14.55 -9.19
N TYR A 87 -8.75 14.43 -8.75
CA TYR A 87 -8.32 15.03 -7.49
C TYR A 87 -8.29 16.55 -7.60
N LEU A 88 -8.82 17.21 -6.58
CA LEU A 88 -8.66 18.63 -6.34
C LEU A 88 -8.13 18.86 -4.93
N GLU A 89 -7.28 19.85 -4.76
CA GLU A 89 -6.87 20.31 -3.45
C GLU A 89 -8.11 20.75 -2.63
N PRO A 90 -8.14 20.58 -1.31
CA PRO A 90 -9.33 20.88 -0.50
C PRO A 90 -9.90 22.27 -0.76
N GLU A 91 -9.07 23.32 -0.81
CA GLU A 91 -9.48 24.70 -1.09
C GLU A 91 -10.22 24.78 -2.43
N LYS A 92 -9.64 24.24 -3.50
CA LYS A 92 -10.24 24.24 -4.84
C LYS A 92 -11.46 23.35 -4.96
N TYR A 93 -11.54 22.30 -4.14
CA TYR A 93 -12.71 21.40 -4.13
C TYR A 93 -13.95 22.13 -3.65
N PHE A 94 -13.87 22.90 -2.58
CA PHE A 94 -14.98 23.67 -2.04
C PHE A 94 -15.28 24.95 -2.84
N GLU A 95 -14.30 25.56 -3.49
CA GLU A 95 -14.48 26.72 -4.36
C GLU A 95 -15.11 26.36 -5.72
N ALA A 96 -15.03 25.08 -6.12
CA ALA A 96 -15.55 24.64 -7.42
C ALA A 96 -17.07 24.72 -7.42
N TYR A 97 -17.62 25.65 -8.22
CA TYR A 97 -19.05 25.89 -8.34
C TYR A 97 -19.83 24.62 -8.72
N GLU A 98 -21.02 24.47 -8.14
CA GLU A 98 -22.00 23.39 -8.42
C GLU A 98 -22.35 23.26 -9.92
N GLY A 99 -22.14 24.29 -10.72
CA GLY A 99 -22.38 24.25 -12.18
C GLY A 99 -21.31 23.54 -13.02
N GLN A 100 -20.18 23.16 -12.46
CA GLN A 100 -19.16 22.41 -13.18
C GLN A 100 -19.45 20.91 -13.15
N LYS A 101 -19.84 20.34 -14.28
CA LYS A 101 -20.07 18.87 -14.46
C LYS A 101 -18.76 18.07 -14.42
N VAL A 102 -17.95 18.25 -13.36
CA VAL A 102 -16.67 17.57 -13.23
C VAL A 102 -16.71 16.62 -12.03
N TYR A 103 -16.52 15.35 -12.31
CA TYR A 103 -16.34 14.33 -11.28
C TYR A 103 -15.05 14.60 -10.53
N ARG A 104 -15.15 14.84 -9.24
CA ARG A 104 -13.99 15.25 -8.44
C ARG A 104 -14.01 14.66 -7.06
N TYR A 105 -12.85 14.60 -6.44
CA TYR A 105 -12.70 14.24 -5.04
C TYR A 105 -11.58 15.05 -4.39
N THR A 106 -11.62 15.08 -3.08
CA THR A 106 -10.52 15.53 -2.23
C THR A 106 -10.39 14.62 -1.03
N ILE A 107 -9.29 14.72 -0.29
CA ILE A 107 -9.05 13.96 0.93
C ILE A 107 -8.85 14.95 2.06
N ILE A 108 -9.62 14.79 3.13
CA ILE A 108 -9.55 15.60 4.33
C ILE A 108 -9.50 14.67 5.54
N GLY A 109 -8.38 14.68 6.25
CA GLY A 109 -8.19 13.76 7.38
C GLY A 109 -8.21 12.29 6.93
N ASN A 110 -9.18 11.53 7.40
CA ASN A 110 -9.37 10.10 7.08
C ASN A 110 -10.56 9.85 6.15
N GLU A 111 -11.02 10.85 5.43
CA GLU A 111 -12.21 10.79 4.60
C GLU A 111 -11.92 11.27 3.18
N VAL A 112 -12.56 10.61 2.22
CA VAL A 112 -12.65 11.06 0.83
C VAL A 112 -13.97 11.75 0.65
N HIS A 113 -13.93 13.06 0.37
CA HIS A 113 -15.09 13.83 -0.09
C HIS A 113 -15.16 13.75 -1.60
N TYR A 114 -16.30 13.34 -2.15
CA TYR A 114 -16.47 13.19 -3.58
C TYR A 114 -17.72 13.88 -4.09
N TYR A 115 -17.64 14.38 -5.32
CA TYR A 115 -18.75 15.02 -6.02
C TYR A 115 -19.06 14.27 -7.31
N LEU A 116 -20.33 13.90 -7.43
CA LEU A 116 -20.92 13.27 -8.61
C LEU A 116 -21.91 14.27 -9.23
N PRO A 117 -21.67 14.76 -10.47
CA PRO A 117 -22.60 15.68 -11.12
C PRO A 117 -23.96 15.05 -11.36
N ASP A 118 -25.03 15.84 -11.31
CA ASP A 118 -26.43 15.44 -11.49
C ASP A 118 -26.77 14.70 -12.80
N THR A 119 -25.84 14.66 -13.74
CA THR A 119 -26.02 13.88 -14.99
C THR A 119 -26.14 12.39 -14.75
N PHE A 120 -25.77 11.89 -13.57
CA PHE A 120 -26.08 10.53 -13.15
C PHE A 120 -27.45 10.43 -12.47
N ASN A 121 -28.03 11.53 -11.99
CA ASN A 121 -29.38 11.61 -11.44
C ASN A 121 -30.42 11.82 -12.55
N CYS A 122 -30.26 11.17 -13.69
CA CYS A 122 -31.15 11.36 -14.84
C CYS A 122 -32.47 10.63 -14.70
N ASP A 123 -33.30 11.05 -13.76
CA ASP A 123 -34.74 10.94 -13.95
C ASP A 123 -35.44 12.11 -13.28
N HIS A 124 -35.92 13.03 -14.14
CA HIS A 124 -36.69 14.24 -13.77
C HIS A 124 -38.01 13.98 -13.10
N ASN A 125 -38.27 12.75 -12.64
CA ASN A 125 -39.60 12.35 -12.09
C ASN A 125 -39.64 12.11 -10.58
N ASN A 126 -38.77 12.72 -9.78
CA ASN A 126 -38.86 12.60 -8.30
C ASN A 126 -38.92 11.15 -7.77
N GLN A 127 -38.56 10.16 -8.53
CA GLN A 127 -38.42 8.80 -8.04
C GLN A 127 -37.00 8.66 -7.50
N VAL A 128 -36.91 8.23 -6.25
CA VAL A 128 -35.62 7.85 -5.61
C VAL A 128 -34.93 6.87 -6.54
N PRO A 129 -33.68 7.13 -6.99
CA PRO A 129 -32.99 6.18 -7.85
C PRO A 129 -32.80 4.88 -7.07
N ASP A 130 -33.39 3.78 -7.54
CA ASP A 130 -33.17 2.43 -6.99
C ASP A 130 -31.75 1.88 -7.31
N GLU A 131 -30.90 2.70 -7.92
CA GLU A 131 -29.61 2.28 -8.44
C GLU A 131 -28.46 2.94 -7.70
N TYR A 132 -27.65 2.11 -7.07
CA TYR A 132 -26.43 2.53 -6.36
C TYR A 132 -25.27 2.75 -7.34
N TYR A 133 -24.44 3.73 -7.02
CA TYR A 133 -23.11 3.87 -7.61
C TYR A 133 -22.13 3.02 -6.83
N THR A 134 -21.21 2.37 -7.53
CA THR A 134 -20.08 1.73 -6.90
C THR A 134 -18.85 2.63 -7.06
N ILE A 135 -18.32 3.12 -5.96
CA ILE A 135 -17.04 3.83 -5.93
C ILE A 135 -15.95 2.80 -5.66
N LYS A 136 -14.96 2.73 -6.56
CA LYS A 136 -13.76 1.89 -6.40
C LYS A 136 -12.57 2.78 -6.11
N LEU A 137 -12.06 2.69 -4.90
CA LEU A 137 -10.82 3.30 -4.48
C LEU A 137 -9.69 2.30 -4.73
N TYR A 138 -8.79 2.61 -5.66
CA TYR A 138 -7.52 1.92 -5.85
C TYR A 138 -6.46 2.66 -5.05
N TYR A 139 -5.77 1.97 -4.17
CA TYR A 139 -4.84 2.60 -3.23
C TYR A 139 -3.64 1.70 -2.92
N LEU A 140 -2.57 2.30 -2.45
CA LEU A 140 -1.48 1.57 -1.81
C LEU A 140 -1.82 1.38 -0.33
N ALA A 141 -1.73 0.14 0.13
CA ALA A 141 -1.96 -0.21 1.51
C ALA A 141 -0.65 -0.16 2.31
N LYS A 142 -0.73 0.29 3.56
CA LYS A 142 0.38 0.15 4.51
C LYS A 142 0.56 -1.33 4.88
N PRO A 143 1.79 -1.81 5.09
CA PRO A 143 2.01 -3.12 5.67
C PRO A 143 1.43 -3.16 7.09
N VAL A 144 0.73 -4.25 7.40
CA VAL A 144 0.24 -4.50 8.75
C VAL A 144 1.32 -5.22 9.53
N LYS A 145 1.55 -4.78 10.78
CA LYS A 145 2.53 -5.42 11.67
C LYS A 145 2.18 -6.89 11.85
N LEU A 146 3.15 -7.75 11.66
CA LEU A 146 3.03 -9.18 11.94
C LEU A 146 3.14 -9.42 13.45
N VAL A 147 2.13 -10.06 14.04
CA VAL A 147 2.03 -10.27 15.51
C VAL A 147 1.83 -11.74 15.85
N ASN A 148 0.93 -12.41 15.11
CA ASN A 148 0.62 -13.83 15.34
C ASN A 148 1.44 -14.71 14.41
N ASP A 149 1.77 -15.91 14.86
CA ASP A 149 2.56 -16.88 14.06
C ASP A 149 1.93 -17.18 12.70
N THR A 150 0.61 -17.05 12.59
CA THR A 150 -0.13 -17.26 11.34
C THR A 150 -0.17 -16.06 10.41
N ASP A 151 0.30 -14.87 10.87
CA ASP A 151 0.29 -13.66 10.05
C ASP A 151 1.24 -13.82 8.85
N LYS A 152 0.78 -13.38 7.68
CA LYS A 152 1.54 -13.47 6.42
C LYS A 152 1.91 -12.08 5.96
N PRO A 153 3.19 -11.85 5.57
CA PRO A 153 3.59 -10.58 4.95
C PRO A 153 2.95 -10.43 3.56
N LEU A 154 2.58 -9.21 3.21
CA LEU A 154 2.14 -8.85 1.85
C LEU A 154 3.36 -8.74 0.90
N LEU A 155 4.10 -9.82 0.78
CA LEU A 155 5.30 -9.91 -0.05
C LEU A 155 5.21 -11.21 -0.87
N PRO A 156 5.52 -11.17 -2.18
CA PRO A 156 5.55 -12.39 -2.99
C PRO A 156 6.45 -13.47 -2.34
N SER A 157 5.99 -14.72 -2.37
CA SER A 157 6.66 -15.83 -1.67
C SER A 157 8.14 -15.98 -2.05
N GLU A 158 8.46 -15.74 -3.33
CA GLU A 158 9.82 -15.80 -3.86
C GLU A 158 10.79 -14.73 -3.34
N TYR A 159 10.28 -13.73 -2.62
CA TYR A 159 11.08 -12.62 -2.06
C TYR A 159 11.02 -12.53 -0.53
N GLN A 160 10.40 -13.48 0.14
CA GLN A 160 10.25 -13.43 1.59
C GLN A 160 11.58 -13.64 2.34
N ASP A 161 12.57 -14.22 1.67
CA ASP A 161 13.95 -14.31 2.17
C ASP A 161 14.59 -12.95 2.47
N VAL A 162 14.08 -11.86 1.85
CA VAL A 162 14.48 -10.48 2.20
C VAL A 162 14.23 -10.19 3.69
N LEU A 163 13.13 -10.69 4.25
CA LEU A 163 12.79 -10.52 5.66
C LEU A 163 13.73 -11.32 6.57
N VAL A 164 14.07 -12.53 6.16
CA VAL A 164 15.03 -13.39 6.84
C VAL A 164 16.40 -12.75 6.87
N LEU A 165 16.92 -12.32 5.71
CA LEU A 165 18.22 -11.68 5.58
C LEU A 165 18.32 -10.39 6.39
N GLY A 166 17.26 -9.55 6.35
CA GLY A 166 17.22 -8.33 7.14
C GLY A 166 17.21 -8.60 8.65
N ALA A 167 16.47 -9.61 9.10
CA ALA A 167 16.44 -10.01 10.50
C ALA A 167 17.80 -10.56 10.96
N LYS A 168 18.46 -11.38 10.13
CA LYS A 168 19.82 -11.89 10.39
C LYS A 168 20.84 -10.78 10.49
N ALA A 169 20.82 -9.83 9.54
CA ALA A 169 21.73 -8.68 9.57
C ALA A 169 21.59 -7.89 10.88
N GLN A 170 20.36 -7.63 11.34
CA GLN A 170 20.11 -6.94 12.61
C GLN A 170 20.57 -7.78 13.81
N ALA A 171 20.37 -9.11 13.79
CA ALA A 171 20.82 -10.00 14.84
C ALA A 171 22.34 -10.03 14.96
N GLU A 172 23.06 -10.17 13.83
CA GLU A 172 24.52 -10.21 13.82
C GLU A 172 25.16 -8.87 14.20
N ARG A 173 24.59 -7.73 13.79
CA ARG A 173 25.02 -6.42 14.31
C ARG A 173 24.94 -6.35 15.81
N ARG A 174 23.86 -6.89 16.39
CA ARG A 174 23.70 -6.90 17.84
C ARG A 174 24.72 -7.81 18.56
N ARG A 175 25.17 -8.87 17.90
CA ARG A 175 26.24 -9.76 18.39
C ARG A 175 27.64 -9.13 18.24
N GLY A 176 27.76 -8.02 17.51
CA GLY A 176 29.05 -7.40 17.16
C GLY A 176 29.71 -8.00 15.93
N ASN A 177 29.03 -8.88 15.20
CA ASN A 177 29.53 -9.56 14.00
C ASN A 177 29.23 -8.72 12.75
N PHE A 178 29.86 -7.56 12.63
CA PHE A 178 29.57 -6.59 11.57
C PHE A 178 29.85 -7.13 10.17
N ASP A 179 30.86 -7.96 10.00
CA ASP A 179 31.21 -8.55 8.70
C ASP A 179 30.09 -9.46 8.17
N PHE A 180 29.54 -10.32 9.03
CA PHE A 180 28.40 -11.16 8.67
C PHE A 180 27.14 -10.32 8.39
N ALA A 181 26.88 -9.30 9.20
CA ALA A 181 25.76 -8.39 8.96
C ALA A 181 25.87 -7.71 7.59
N GLN A 182 27.06 -7.28 7.19
CA GLN A 182 27.28 -6.67 5.88
C GLN A 182 27.05 -7.65 4.72
N ILE A 183 27.42 -8.92 4.89
CA ILE A 183 27.17 -9.97 3.88
C ILE A 183 25.64 -10.12 3.68
N TYR A 184 24.87 -10.21 4.77
CA TYR A 184 23.40 -10.33 4.68
C TYR A 184 22.76 -9.08 4.09
N ASP A 185 23.25 -7.89 4.41
CA ASP A 185 22.75 -6.66 3.78
C ASP A 185 23.00 -6.62 2.28
N ASN A 186 24.16 -7.08 1.82
CA ASN A 186 24.47 -7.14 0.39
C ASN A 186 23.54 -8.13 -0.33
N GLN A 187 23.29 -9.32 0.25
CA GLN A 187 22.35 -10.30 -0.29
C GLN A 187 20.92 -9.74 -0.31
N LYS A 188 20.50 -9.08 0.77
CA LYS A 188 19.20 -8.37 0.83
C LYS A 188 19.10 -7.36 -0.30
N ALA A 189 20.12 -6.52 -0.51
CA ALA A 189 20.12 -5.49 -1.55
C ALA A 189 20.01 -6.08 -2.97
N GLU A 190 20.62 -7.22 -3.24
CA GLU A 190 20.48 -7.92 -4.51
C GLU A 190 19.04 -8.40 -4.74
N LEU A 191 18.42 -9.04 -3.74
CA LEU A 191 17.03 -9.46 -3.82
C LEU A 191 16.08 -8.28 -3.99
N LEU A 192 16.34 -7.15 -3.30
CA LEU A 192 15.55 -5.92 -3.43
C LEU A 192 15.64 -5.32 -4.83
N THR A 193 16.82 -5.37 -5.44
CA THR A 193 17.01 -4.93 -6.82
C THR A 193 16.13 -5.75 -7.78
N ASN A 194 16.13 -7.07 -7.63
CA ASN A 194 15.32 -7.98 -8.43
C ASN A 194 13.81 -7.76 -8.17
N LEU A 195 13.41 -7.57 -6.91
CA LEU A 195 12.05 -7.24 -6.51
C LEU A 195 11.59 -5.92 -7.16
N ALA A 196 12.41 -4.88 -7.13
CA ALA A 196 12.11 -3.59 -7.73
C ALA A 196 11.97 -3.66 -9.25
N MET A 197 12.80 -4.46 -9.92
CA MET A 197 12.68 -4.68 -11.36
C MET A 197 11.38 -5.38 -11.74
N ARG A 198 10.91 -6.32 -10.93
CA ARG A 198 9.72 -7.12 -11.23
C ARG A 198 8.42 -6.49 -10.76
N TYR A 199 8.42 -5.89 -9.57
CA TYR A 199 7.23 -5.38 -8.88
C TYR A 199 7.30 -3.88 -8.58
N GLY A 200 8.30 -3.18 -9.06
CA GLY A 200 8.44 -1.74 -8.90
C GLY A 200 7.25 -0.97 -9.50
N PRO A 201 7.17 0.32 -9.24
CA PRO A 201 6.05 1.14 -9.66
C PRO A 201 5.90 1.06 -11.17
N ARG A 202 4.68 0.76 -11.62
CA ARG A 202 4.35 0.86 -13.04
C ARG A 202 4.54 2.33 -13.43
N GLN A 203 5.31 2.57 -14.50
CA GLN A 203 5.31 3.90 -15.11
C GLN A 203 3.89 4.15 -15.60
N LEU A 204 3.12 4.88 -14.83
CA LEU A 204 1.83 5.40 -15.26
C LEU A 204 2.13 6.43 -16.35
N SER A 205 2.16 5.97 -17.59
CA SER A 205 2.24 6.83 -18.75
C SER A 205 0.94 7.63 -18.85
N GLY A 206 1.03 8.94 -18.65
CA GLY A 206 -0.07 9.86 -18.92
C GLY A 206 -0.64 10.57 -17.70
N GLU A 207 -1.09 11.73 -17.91
CA GLU A 207 -1.60 12.89 -17.20
C GLU A 207 -2.44 12.72 -15.91
N ASN A 208 -2.56 11.53 -15.32
CA ASN A 208 -3.34 11.26 -14.11
C ASN A 208 -2.49 10.98 -12.86
N ARG A 209 -1.40 11.71 -12.67
CA ARG A 209 -0.74 11.73 -11.35
C ARG A 209 -1.57 12.57 -10.39
N ALA A 210 -2.37 11.93 -9.57
CA ALA A 210 -3.11 12.56 -8.47
C ALA A 210 -2.23 12.92 -7.27
N TYR A 211 -0.90 12.96 -7.43
CA TYR A 211 0.04 13.31 -6.37
C TYR A 211 1.13 14.22 -6.88
N PRO A 212 1.52 15.24 -6.08
CA PRO A 212 2.82 15.86 -6.27
C PRO A 212 3.88 14.75 -6.15
N PRO A 213 4.94 14.78 -6.97
CA PRO A 213 6.03 13.84 -6.84
C PRO A 213 6.54 13.91 -5.41
N VAL A 214 6.54 12.76 -4.72
CA VAL A 214 7.27 12.66 -3.46
C VAL A 214 8.72 12.89 -3.86
N ASP A 215 9.27 14.02 -3.44
CA ASP A 215 10.67 14.38 -3.68
C ASP A 215 11.52 13.42 -2.84
N ILE A 216 11.82 12.26 -3.41
CA ILE A 216 12.75 11.31 -2.81
C ILE A 216 14.13 11.94 -2.98
N ARG A 217 14.47 12.85 -2.08
CA ARG A 217 15.84 13.25 -1.90
C ARG A 217 16.58 12.06 -1.30
N ILE A 218 17.17 11.28 -2.17
CA ILE A 218 18.25 10.38 -1.79
C ILE A 218 19.36 11.29 -1.29
N ASN A 219 19.43 11.48 0.01
CA ASN A 219 20.60 12.11 0.64
C ASN A 219 21.75 11.13 0.43
N GLY A 220 22.40 11.28 -0.72
CA GLY A 220 23.67 10.66 -1.00
C GLY A 220 24.79 11.46 -0.36
N VAL A 221 25.69 10.72 0.29
CA VAL A 221 27.02 11.04 0.79
C VAL A 221 27.07 11.89 2.05
#